data_c9f1b4180119982a9ad544e44bc7414f
#
_entry.id   c9f1b4180119982a9ad544e44bc7414f
#
_cell.length_a   1.000
_cell.length_b   1.000
_cell.length_c   1.000
_cell.angle_alpha   90.00
_cell.angle_beta   90.00
_cell.angle_gamma   90.00
#
_symmetry.space_group_name_H-M   'P 1'
#
loop_
_entity.id
_entity.type
_entity.pdbx_description
1 polymer ?
#
loop_
_entity_poly.entity_id
_entity_poly.type
_entity_poly.pdbx_seq_one_letter_code
_entity_poly.pdbx_strand_id
1 'polypeptide(L)'
;MSEAVRDLFDRWERVWHEGQYDLIPSCVGSHYIRHDEKGDRTVTREAYAAELAAIHRERPGTRVVVYDHSFTDDRAWFRFSFVWPDPTTGERRSRAGMQSYRIEGGKLAETWITLLPLATAWTDAAAQERWTVKRPV
;
A
#
# COMPACT_ATOMS: atom_id res chain seq x y z
N MET A 1 1.68 14.00 -15.28
CA MET A 1 0.92 12.94 -15.98
C MET A 1 0.80 11.71 -15.10
N SER A 2 -0.30 11.00 -15.24
CA SER A 2 -0.56 9.79 -14.43
C SER A 2 0.48 8.68 -14.67
N GLU A 3 1.23 8.73 -15.76
CA GLU A 3 2.27 7.76 -16.05
C GLU A 3 3.39 7.76 -15.01
N ALA A 4 3.80 8.94 -14.54
CA ALA A 4 4.81 9.06 -13.48
C ALA A 4 4.29 8.47 -12.16
N VAL A 5 3.00 8.65 -11.86
CA VAL A 5 2.36 8.07 -10.70
C VAL A 5 2.27 6.55 -10.83
N ARG A 6 1.96 6.06 -12.02
CA ARG A 6 1.95 4.61 -12.29
C ARG A 6 3.32 4.00 -12.03
N ASP A 7 4.39 4.62 -12.54
CA ASP A 7 5.75 4.12 -12.34
C ASP A 7 6.11 4.08 -10.85
N LEU A 8 5.71 5.11 -10.10
CA LEU A 8 5.91 5.15 -8.65
C LEU A 8 5.27 3.95 -7.97
N PHE A 9 4.01 3.66 -8.28
CA PHE A 9 3.30 2.56 -7.64
C PHE A 9 3.74 1.19 -8.16
N ASP A 10 4.27 1.09 -9.37
CA ASP A 10 4.92 -0.15 -9.84
C ASP A 10 6.14 -0.46 -8.96
N ARG A 11 6.95 0.56 -8.64
CA ARG A 11 8.10 0.37 -7.72
C ARG A 11 7.63 0.05 -6.31
N TRP A 12 6.60 0.77 -5.83
CA TRP A 12 6.08 0.59 -4.48
C TRP A 12 5.51 -0.83 -4.29
N GLU A 13 4.88 -1.37 -5.30
CA GLU A 13 4.40 -2.75 -5.29
C GLU A 13 5.55 -3.74 -5.14
N ARG A 14 6.69 -3.50 -5.80
CA ARG A 14 7.86 -4.35 -5.66
C ARG A 14 8.48 -4.26 -4.26
N VAL A 15 8.44 -3.10 -3.64
CA VAL A 15 8.86 -2.97 -2.24
C VAL A 15 8.01 -3.88 -1.35
N TRP A 16 6.70 -3.79 -1.51
CA TRP A 16 5.76 -4.55 -0.69
C TRP A 16 5.80 -6.06 -0.95
N HIS A 17 5.85 -6.47 -2.20
CA HIS A 17 5.66 -7.88 -2.57
C HIS A 17 6.96 -8.63 -2.82
N GLU A 18 8.04 -7.92 -3.17
CA GLU A 18 9.31 -8.56 -3.50
C GLU A 18 10.44 -8.18 -2.54
N GLY A 19 10.14 -7.35 -1.55
CA GLY A 19 11.13 -6.94 -0.56
C GLY A 19 12.25 -6.08 -1.11
N GLN A 20 12.02 -5.39 -2.22
CA GLN A 20 13.04 -4.54 -2.84
C GLN A 20 13.14 -3.20 -2.11
N TYR A 21 13.63 -3.25 -0.87
CA TYR A 21 13.69 -2.07 0.01
C TYR A 21 14.67 -1.00 -0.47
N ASP A 22 15.60 -1.34 -1.33
CA ASP A 22 16.49 -0.38 -1.97
C ASP A 22 15.74 0.63 -2.84
N LEU A 23 14.49 0.34 -3.22
CA LEU A 23 13.64 1.25 -3.98
C LEU A 23 12.95 2.30 -3.10
N ILE A 24 12.91 2.12 -1.78
CA ILE A 24 12.18 3.03 -0.89
C ILE A 24 12.61 4.49 -1.06
N PRO A 25 13.90 4.84 -1.16
CA PRO A 25 14.28 6.25 -1.37
C PRO A 25 13.72 6.88 -2.64
N SER A 26 13.40 6.08 -3.65
CA SER A 26 12.78 6.59 -4.88
C SER A 26 11.26 6.68 -4.78
N CYS A 27 10.66 6.10 -3.74
CA CYS A 27 9.21 6.03 -3.58
C CYS A 27 8.69 6.95 -2.48
N VAL A 28 9.43 7.14 -1.40
CA VAL A 28 8.98 7.86 -0.21
C VAL A 28 9.84 9.09 0.00
N GLY A 29 9.21 10.25 0.24
CA GLY A 29 9.92 11.47 0.59
C GLY A 29 10.70 11.33 1.90
N SER A 30 11.62 12.27 2.15
CA SER A 30 12.45 12.23 3.37
C SER A 30 11.60 12.30 4.64
N HIS A 31 10.45 12.97 4.56
CA HIS A 31 9.43 13.01 5.62
C HIS A 31 8.11 12.59 5.01
N TYR A 32 7.37 11.76 5.73
CA TYR A 32 6.14 11.16 5.24
C TYR A 32 5.02 11.41 6.26
N ILE A 33 3.97 12.07 5.83
CA ILE A 33 2.82 12.38 6.69
C ILE A 33 1.84 11.21 6.59
N ARG A 34 1.49 10.62 7.75
CA ARG A 34 0.61 9.46 7.83
C ARG A 34 -0.61 9.78 8.65
N HIS A 35 -1.79 9.45 8.11
CA HIS A 35 -3.07 9.49 8.81
C HIS A 35 -3.60 8.07 8.82
N ASP A 36 -3.31 7.32 9.88
CA ASP A 36 -3.65 5.89 9.98
C ASP A 36 -4.17 5.58 11.39
N GLU A 37 -4.25 4.30 11.74
CA GLU A 37 -4.78 3.87 13.03
C GLU A 37 -3.98 4.39 14.22
N LYS A 38 -2.71 4.73 14.01
CA LYS A 38 -1.85 5.30 15.05
C LYS A 38 -2.07 6.80 15.21
N GLY A 39 -2.93 7.40 14.39
CA GLY A 39 -3.23 8.82 14.40
C GLY A 39 -2.47 9.59 13.34
N ASP A 40 -2.49 10.92 13.46
CA ASP A 40 -1.78 11.81 12.55
C ASP A 40 -0.34 11.95 13.02
N ARG A 41 0.60 11.69 12.12
CA ARG A 41 2.01 11.72 12.47
C ARG A 41 2.87 11.96 11.23
N THR A 42 4.05 12.52 11.45
CA THR A 42 5.05 12.67 10.40
C THR A 42 6.22 11.78 10.78
N VAL A 43 6.63 10.92 9.87
CA VAL A 43 7.74 9.99 10.09
C VAL A 43 8.84 10.24 9.07
N THR A 44 10.06 9.91 9.44
CA THR A 44 11.15 9.91 8.46
C THR A 44 11.00 8.70 7.54
N ARG A 45 11.59 8.79 6.36
CA ARG A 45 11.63 7.67 5.42
C ARG A 45 12.21 6.42 6.07
N GLU A 46 13.29 6.58 6.85
CA GLU A 46 13.96 5.47 7.54
C GLU A 46 13.06 4.85 8.61
N ALA A 47 12.33 5.66 9.36
CA ALA A 47 11.37 5.15 10.35
C ALA A 47 10.24 4.39 9.67
N TYR A 48 9.75 4.89 8.56
CA TYR A 48 8.68 4.20 7.83
C TYR A 48 9.17 2.88 7.22
N ALA A 49 10.38 2.86 6.69
CA ALA A 49 10.98 1.61 6.20
C ALA A 49 11.06 0.55 7.30
N ALA A 50 11.41 0.97 8.53
CA ALA A 50 11.43 0.08 9.68
C ALA A 50 10.04 -0.44 10.05
N GLU A 51 9.00 0.41 9.97
CA GLU A 51 7.63 -0.02 10.19
C GLU A 51 7.20 -1.07 9.16
N LEU A 52 7.54 -0.86 7.90
CA LEU A 52 7.22 -1.79 6.82
C LEU A 52 7.90 -3.14 7.03
N ALA A 53 9.18 -3.12 7.41
CA ALA A 53 9.91 -4.34 7.71
C ALA A 53 9.28 -5.08 8.89
N ALA A 54 8.80 -4.36 9.91
CA ALA A 54 8.13 -4.96 11.06
C ALA A 54 6.83 -5.65 10.65
N ILE A 55 6.05 -5.04 9.78
CA ILE A 55 4.81 -5.65 9.27
C ILE A 55 5.12 -6.99 8.61
N HIS A 56 6.15 -7.04 7.77
CA HIS A 56 6.52 -8.27 7.07
C HIS A 56 7.11 -9.33 8.01
N ARG A 57 7.74 -8.94 9.12
CA ARG A 57 8.21 -9.89 10.13
C ARG A 57 7.06 -10.47 10.95
N GLU A 58 6.11 -9.62 11.34
CA GLU A 58 4.97 -10.04 12.18
C GLU A 58 3.97 -10.87 11.41
N ARG A 59 3.79 -10.56 10.12
CA ARG A 59 2.84 -11.24 9.24
C ARG A 59 3.54 -11.64 7.94
N PRO A 60 4.40 -12.69 7.97
CA PRO A 60 5.08 -13.14 6.76
C PRO A 60 4.08 -13.51 5.67
N GLY A 61 4.38 -13.14 4.44
CA GLY A 61 3.50 -13.41 3.31
C GLY A 61 2.39 -12.38 3.13
N THR A 62 2.45 -11.24 3.85
CA THR A 62 1.49 -10.17 3.67
C THR A 62 1.53 -9.63 2.23
N ARG A 63 0.35 -9.53 1.63
CA ARG A 63 0.18 -8.93 0.30
C ARG A 63 -0.91 -7.87 0.36
N VAL A 64 -0.80 -6.90 -0.53
CA VAL A 64 -1.83 -5.89 -0.73
C VAL A 64 -2.50 -6.20 -2.05
N VAL A 65 -3.78 -6.56 -1.98
CA VAL A 65 -4.58 -6.93 -3.15
C VAL A 65 -5.45 -5.74 -3.52
N VAL A 66 -5.30 -5.22 -4.73
CA VAL A 66 -6.02 -4.02 -5.19
C VAL A 66 -7.23 -4.44 -6.03
N TYR A 67 -8.37 -3.82 -5.75
CA TYR A 67 -9.62 -4.06 -6.48
C TYR A 67 -9.96 -2.91 -7.42
N ASP A 68 -9.51 -1.71 -7.12
CA ASP A 68 -9.70 -0.54 -7.97
C ASP A 68 -8.69 0.54 -7.59
N HIS A 69 -8.40 1.42 -8.54
CA HIS A 69 -7.50 2.55 -8.29
C HIS A 69 -7.85 3.71 -9.21
N SER A 70 -7.37 4.89 -8.83
CA SER A 70 -7.49 6.09 -9.66
C SER A 70 -6.28 6.98 -9.43
N PHE A 71 -5.71 7.50 -10.50
CA PHE A 71 -4.54 8.37 -10.46
C PHE A 71 -4.84 9.71 -11.10
N THR A 72 -4.28 10.77 -10.50
CA THR A 72 -4.11 12.07 -11.15
C THR A 72 -2.62 12.38 -11.15
N ASP A 73 -2.23 13.61 -11.48
CA ASP A 73 -0.80 13.96 -11.53
C ASP A 73 -0.13 13.94 -10.16
N ASP A 74 -0.88 14.22 -9.09
CA ASP A 74 -0.32 14.31 -7.74
C ASP A 74 -1.13 13.56 -6.68
N ARG A 75 -2.08 12.73 -7.09
CA ARG A 75 -2.93 11.97 -6.19
C ARG A 75 -3.10 10.54 -6.68
N ALA A 76 -3.29 9.63 -5.72
CA ALA A 76 -3.64 8.27 -6.02
C ALA A 76 -4.65 7.77 -5.00
N TRP A 77 -5.53 6.87 -5.43
CA TRP A 77 -6.52 6.24 -4.58
C TRP A 77 -6.56 4.76 -4.88
N PHE A 78 -6.71 3.95 -3.83
CA PHE A 78 -6.82 2.50 -3.95
C PHE A 78 -7.92 1.97 -3.05
N ARG A 79 -8.66 1.00 -3.56
CA ARG A 79 -9.53 0.14 -2.77
C ARG A 79 -8.86 -1.23 -2.74
N PHE A 80 -8.55 -1.72 -1.55
CA PHE A 80 -7.63 -2.86 -1.42
C PHE A 80 -7.98 -3.72 -0.19
N SER A 81 -7.31 -4.84 -0.07
CA SER A 81 -7.27 -5.65 1.15
C SER A 81 -5.83 -6.00 1.47
N PHE A 82 -5.48 -5.98 2.75
CA PHE A 82 -4.32 -6.71 3.22
C PHE A 82 -4.74 -8.17 3.35
N VAL A 83 -3.90 -9.09 2.88
CA VAL A 83 -4.10 -10.53 3.05
C VAL A 83 -2.80 -11.16 3.53
N TRP A 84 -2.91 -12.11 4.44
CA TRP A 84 -1.73 -12.81 4.96
C TRP A 84 -2.17 -14.18 5.49
N PRO A 85 -1.26 -15.18 5.48
CA PRO A 85 -1.55 -16.44 6.17
C PRO A 85 -1.36 -16.24 7.66
N ASP A 86 -2.26 -16.79 8.46
CA ASP A 86 -2.10 -16.78 9.92
C ASP A 86 -0.78 -17.51 10.25
N PRO A 87 0.12 -16.90 11.05
CA PRO A 87 1.42 -17.52 11.33
C PRO A 87 1.35 -18.86 12.05
N THR A 88 0.25 -19.12 12.75
CA THR A 88 0.07 -20.36 13.51
C THR A 88 -0.69 -21.42 12.72
N THR A 89 -1.79 -21.04 12.07
CA THR A 89 -2.70 -21.99 11.43
C THR A 89 -2.54 -22.08 9.92
N GLY A 90 -1.89 -21.09 9.29
CA GLY A 90 -1.80 -20.98 7.83
C GLY A 90 -3.09 -20.52 7.17
N GLU A 91 -4.15 -20.28 7.95
CA GLU A 91 -5.43 -19.86 7.43
C GLU A 91 -5.35 -18.43 6.88
N ARG A 92 -5.98 -18.18 5.73
CA ARG A 92 -5.97 -16.86 5.11
C ARG A 92 -6.71 -15.84 5.98
N ARG A 93 -6.05 -14.75 6.29
CA ARG A 93 -6.61 -13.60 6.99
C ARG A 93 -6.70 -12.43 6.03
N SER A 94 -7.67 -11.54 6.27
CA SER A 94 -7.83 -10.36 5.42
C SER A 94 -8.35 -9.17 6.21
N ARG A 95 -8.09 -8.00 5.67
CA ARG A 95 -8.64 -6.75 6.19
C ARG A 95 -8.79 -5.77 5.03
N ALA A 96 -10.01 -5.36 4.75
CA ALA A 96 -10.33 -4.45 3.66
C ALA A 96 -10.00 -3.00 4.05
N GLY A 97 -9.71 -2.17 3.06
CA GLY A 97 -9.46 -0.76 3.30
C GLY A 97 -9.49 0.10 2.05
N MET A 98 -9.34 1.38 2.26
CA MET A 98 -9.16 2.38 1.22
C MET A 98 -8.00 3.28 1.61
N GLN A 99 -7.27 3.77 0.62
CA GLN A 99 -6.09 4.59 0.86
C GLN A 99 -5.99 5.67 -0.20
N SER A 100 -5.72 6.90 0.23
CA SER A 100 -5.48 8.03 -0.64
C SER A 100 -4.07 8.54 -0.39
N TYR A 101 -3.38 8.91 -1.46
CA TYR A 101 -2.01 9.42 -1.40
C TYR A 101 -1.90 10.79 -2.02
N ARG A 102 -1.08 11.64 -1.42
CA ARG A 102 -0.58 12.86 -2.06
C ARG A 102 0.87 12.62 -2.45
N ILE A 103 1.20 13.01 -3.68
CA ILE A 103 2.51 12.80 -4.27
C ILE A 103 3.15 14.16 -4.50
N GLU A 104 4.42 14.29 -4.14
CA GLU A 104 5.18 15.51 -4.29
C GLU A 104 6.59 15.15 -4.73
N GLY A 105 7.03 15.80 -5.81
CA GLY A 105 8.35 15.50 -6.37
C GLY A 105 8.51 14.06 -6.83
N GLY A 106 7.42 13.42 -7.27
CA GLY A 106 7.42 12.03 -7.72
C GLY A 106 7.48 11.00 -6.61
N LYS A 107 7.26 11.41 -5.35
CA LYS A 107 7.36 10.52 -4.18
C LYS A 107 6.13 10.65 -3.29
N LEU A 108 5.88 9.62 -2.51
CA LEU A 108 4.81 9.63 -1.52
C LEU A 108 5.13 10.67 -0.44
N ALA A 109 4.24 11.64 -0.27
CA ALA A 109 4.40 12.72 0.69
C ALA A 109 3.40 12.63 1.85
N GLU A 110 2.20 12.15 1.56
CA GLU A 110 1.14 12.08 2.58
C GLU A 110 0.15 10.97 2.22
N THR A 111 -0.34 10.27 3.24
CA THR A 111 -1.28 9.16 3.06
C THR A 111 -2.40 9.22 4.07
N TRP A 112 -3.61 8.99 3.61
CA TRP A 112 -4.80 8.76 4.44
C TRP A 112 -5.24 7.32 4.21
N ILE A 113 -5.27 6.50 5.24
CA ILE A 113 -5.70 5.11 5.14
C ILE A 113 -6.83 4.86 6.12
N THR A 114 -7.89 4.24 5.62
CA THR A 114 -9.02 3.79 6.43
C THR A 114 -9.13 2.28 6.29
N LEU A 115 -9.09 1.58 7.42
CA LEU A 115 -9.22 0.12 7.45
C LEU A 115 -10.55 -0.24 8.07
N LEU A 116 -11.22 -1.22 7.48
CA LEU A 116 -12.40 -1.85 8.05
C LEU A 116 -11.95 -2.85 9.13
N PRO A 117 -12.87 -3.39 9.93
CA PRO A 117 -12.48 -4.35 10.96
C PRO A 117 -11.75 -5.57 10.43
N LEU A 118 -11.04 -6.28 11.29
CA LEU A 118 -10.41 -7.55 10.93
C LEU A 118 -11.44 -8.54 10.38
N ALA A 119 -10.98 -9.42 9.50
CA ALA A 119 -11.80 -10.42 8.82
C ALA A 119 -12.80 -9.83 7.83
N THR A 120 -12.60 -8.59 7.39
CA THR A 120 -13.43 -7.99 6.33
C THR A 120 -12.80 -8.23 4.97
N ALA A 121 -13.66 -8.26 3.95
CA ALA A 121 -13.24 -8.40 2.56
C ALA A 121 -14.23 -7.63 1.68
N TRP A 122 -13.73 -7.17 0.52
CA TRP A 122 -14.60 -6.63 -0.51
C TRP A 122 -15.35 -7.78 -1.19
N THR A 123 -16.56 -7.50 -1.63
CA THR A 123 -17.42 -8.51 -2.28
C THR A 123 -17.18 -8.62 -3.78
N ASP A 124 -16.24 -7.87 -4.31
CA ASP A 124 -15.89 -7.91 -5.74
C ASP A 124 -15.43 -9.33 -6.13
N ALA A 125 -15.82 -9.73 -7.33
CA ALA A 125 -15.50 -11.07 -7.82
C ALA A 125 -14.01 -11.27 -8.10
N ALA A 126 -13.29 -10.23 -8.48
CA ALA A 126 -11.88 -10.36 -8.86
C ALA A 126 -11.08 -9.12 -8.52
N ALA A 127 -9.84 -9.33 -8.09
CA ALA A 127 -8.86 -8.29 -7.87
C ALA A 127 -8.16 -7.92 -9.16
N GLN A 128 -7.50 -6.77 -9.20
CA GLN A 128 -6.57 -6.43 -10.26
C GLN A 128 -5.35 -7.36 -10.18
N GLU A 129 -4.76 -7.67 -11.33
CA GLU A 129 -3.54 -8.47 -11.37
C GLU A 129 -2.37 -7.71 -10.77
N ARG A 130 -2.30 -6.42 -11.03
CA ARG A 130 -1.28 -5.52 -10.49
C ARG A 130 -1.93 -4.26 -9.93
N TRP A 131 -1.21 -3.56 -9.06
CA TRP A 131 -1.75 -2.33 -8.44
C TRP A 131 -2.10 -1.26 -9.47
N THR A 132 -1.42 -1.22 -10.59
CA THR A 132 -1.55 -0.15 -11.58
C THR A 132 -2.24 -0.58 -12.86
N VAL A 133 -2.74 -1.82 -12.92
CA VAL A 133 -3.37 -2.38 -14.12
C VAL A 133 -4.79 -2.79 -13.79
N LYS A 134 -5.76 -2.06 -14.36
CA LYS A 134 -7.17 -2.37 -14.16
C LYS A 134 -7.53 -3.68 -14.85
N ARG A 135 -8.55 -4.35 -14.30
CA ARG A 135 -9.09 -5.55 -14.94
C ARG A 135 -9.68 -5.19 -16.31
N PRO A 136 -9.58 -6.09 -17.29
CA PRO A 136 -10.31 -5.92 -18.56
C PRO A 136 -11.83 -5.79 -18.30
N VAL A 137 -12.47 -4.95 -19.07
CA VAL A 137 -13.92 -4.73 -18.99
C VAL A 137 -14.67 -5.90 -19.67
#